data_2c08c4f0165af5119fb4795eef03b899
#
_entry.id   2c08c4f0165af5119fb4795eef03b899
#
_cell.length_a   1.000
_cell.length_b   1.000
_cell.length_c   1.000
_cell.angle_alpha   90.00
_cell.angle_beta   90.00
_cell.angle_gamma   90.00
#
_symmetry.space_group_name_H-M   'P 1'
#
loop_
_entity.id
_entity.type
_entity.pdbx_description
1 polymer ?
#
loop_
_entity_poly.entity_id
_entity_poly.type
_entity_poly.pdbx_seq_one_letter_code
_entity_poly.pdbx_strand_id
1 'polypeptide(L)'
;ELTIHADLQHQVQDLLDARVAKHQADWGTVVIEDVATGHILVIADSNSKEPDNANPQKVHAVQDTFEPGSVGKLITVGAALNQGTITPTSVFQVPYSLNLPDAGGPITDFHQHGGESLTATGVLAESSNTGTVLIGQTMTDDQRYSMMRAFGFGQETGIELPGESAGLLRSSDDCKGRDRYVTMFGQAYAITAVQ
;
A
#
# COMPACT_ATOMS: atom_id res chain seq x y z
N GLU A 1 -20.13 10.54 -20.43
CA GLU A 1 -20.29 11.28 -19.16
C GLU A 1 -19.25 10.74 -18.17
N LEU A 2 -18.53 11.64 -17.47
CA LEU A 2 -17.53 11.27 -16.48
C LEU A 2 -18.18 11.21 -15.09
N THR A 3 -17.60 10.39 -14.21
CA THR A 3 -17.99 10.28 -12.80
C THR A 3 -17.39 11.38 -11.92
N ILE A 4 -16.45 12.17 -12.47
CA ILE A 4 -15.72 13.21 -11.75
C ILE A 4 -16.69 14.30 -11.24
N HIS A 5 -16.59 14.62 -9.95
CA HIS A 5 -17.35 15.66 -9.30
C HIS A 5 -16.58 16.99 -9.39
N ALA A 6 -16.98 17.88 -10.31
CA ALA A 6 -16.18 19.05 -10.68
C ALA A 6 -15.81 19.98 -9.49
N ASP A 7 -16.75 20.29 -8.61
CA ASP A 7 -16.48 21.16 -7.45
C ASP A 7 -15.51 20.52 -6.47
N LEU A 8 -15.67 19.21 -6.23
CA LEU A 8 -14.78 18.46 -5.34
C LEU A 8 -13.38 18.32 -5.95
N GLN A 9 -13.31 18.06 -7.26
CA GLN A 9 -12.04 18.01 -8.02
C GLN A 9 -11.25 19.30 -7.85
N HIS A 10 -11.92 20.46 -8.02
CA HIS A 10 -11.27 21.77 -7.88
C HIS A 10 -10.77 22.02 -6.46
N GLN A 11 -11.60 21.75 -5.45
CA GLN A 11 -11.20 21.91 -4.05
C GLN A 11 -10.02 21.01 -3.67
N VAL A 12 -10.01 19.75 -4.11
CA VAL A 12 -8.94 18.79 -3.84
C VAL A 12 -7.67 19.20 -4.55
N GLN A 13 -7.76 19.70 -5.81
CA GLN A 13 -6.60 20.19 -6.56
C GLN A 13 -5.91 21.34 -5.82
N ASP A 14 -6.67 22.37 -5.40
CA ASP A 14 -6.13 23.52 -4.66
C ASP A 14 -5.44 23.09 -3.36
N LEU A 15 -6.05 22.15 -2.62
CA LEU A 15 -5.48 21.61 -1.39
C LEU A 15 -4.19 20.81 -1.65
N LEU A 16 -4.18 20.01 -2.69
CA LEU A 16 -3.02 19.19 -3.07
C LEU A 16 -1.85 20.09 -3.47
N ASP A 17 -2.06 21.07 -4.34
CA ASP A 17 -1.04 22.02 -4.79
C ASP A 17 -0.40 22.76 -3.61
N ALA A 18 -1.24 23.25 -2.69
CA ALA A 18 -0.78 23.89 -1.47
C ALA A 18 0.06 22.95 -0.58
N ARG A 19 -0.27 21.64 -0.53
CA ARG A 19 0.47 20.64 0.26
C ARG A 19 1.79 20.26 -0.39
N VAL A 20 1.80 20.01 -1.70
CA VAL A 20 3.03 19.73 -2.46
C VAL A 20 4.02 20.89 -2.30
N ALA A 21 3.55 22.13 -2.48
CA ALA A 21 4.40 23.33 -2.29
C ALA A 21 4.91 23.47 -0.85
N LYS A 22 4.03 23.32 0.16
CA LYS A 22 4.38 23.43 1.57
C LYS A 22 5.45 22.44 2.01
N HIS A 23 5.37 21.20 1.54
CA HIS A 23 6.28 20.13 1.92
C HIS A 23 7.45 19.97 0.97
N GLN A 24 7.54 20.81 -0.09
CA GLN A 24 8.57 20.72 -1.13
C GLN A 24 8.65 19.30 -1.72
N ALA A 25 7.49 18.64 -1.84
CA ALA A 25 7.41 17.32 -2.44
C ALA A 25 7.63 17.42 -3.96
N ASP A 26 8.19 16.37 -4.55
CA ASP A 26 8.40 16.32 -6.00
C ASP A 26 7.07 16.29 -6.74
N TRP A 27 6.14 15.51 -6.26
CA TRP A 27 4.77 15.38 -6.75
C TRP A 27 3.82 14.89 -5.66
N GLY A 28 2.55 14.92 -5.94
CA GLY A 28 1.50 14.35 -5.09
C GLY A 28 0.29 13.97 -5.93
N THR A 29 -0.46 12.99 -5.47
CA THR A 29 -1.73 12.60 -6.09
C THR A 29 -2.79 12.32 -5.04
N VAL A 30 -4.04 12.57 -5.40
CA VAL A 30 -5.23 12.22 -4.60
C VAL A 30 -6.25 11.54 -5.52
N VAL A 31 -6.69 10.36 -5.11
CA VAL A 31 -7.81 9.64 -5.72
C VAL A 31 -8.92 9.53 -4.70
N ILE A 32 -10.14 9.90 -5.09
CA ILE A 32 -11.34 9.69 -4.27
C ILE A 32 -12.31 8.82 -5.06
N GLU A 33 -12.65 7.69 -4.47
CA GLU A 33 -13.54 6.69 -5.04
C GLU A 33 -14.79 6.53 -4.17
N ASP A 34 -15.94 6.36 -4.81
CA ASP A 34 -17.18 5.94 -4.15
C ASP A 34 -17.13 4.42 -3.91
N VAL A 35 -17.06 4.02 -2.65
CA VAL A 35 -16.89 2.62 -2.22
C VAL A 35 -18.06 1.72 -2.67
N ALA A 36 -19.26 2.29 -2.85
CA ALA A 36 -20.44 1.52 -3.22
C ALA A 36 -20.50 1.22 -4.71
N THR A 37 -19.96 2.10 -5.55
CA THR A 37 -20.09 2.04 -7.00
C THR A 37 -18.78 1.78 -7.74
N GLY A 38 -17.62 2.03 -7.09
CA GLY A 38 -16.31 2.05 -7.73
C GLY A 38 -16.10 3.29 -8.64
N HIS A 39 -17.00 4.28 -8.58
CA HIS A 39 -16.85 5.48 -9.38
C HIS A 39 -15.74 6.37 -8.84
N ILE A 40 -14.82 6.75 -9.70
CA ILE A 40 -13.81 7.75 -9.36
C ILE A 40 -14.48 9.14 -9.37
N LEU A 41 -14.45 9.80 -8.23
CA LEU A 41 -15.03 11.14 -8.04
C LEU A 41 -14.00 12.24 -8.21
N VAL A 42 -12.72 11.94 -7.89
CA VAL A 42 -11.58 12.85 -7.99
C VAL A 42 -10.34 12.08 -8.42
N ILE A 43 -9.59 12.65 -9.37
CA ILE A 43 -8.18 12.34 -9.60
C ILE A 43 -7.46 13.69 -9.70
N ALA A 44 -6.67 14.03 -8.69
CA ALA A 44 -5.91 15.26 -8.64
C ALA A 44 -4.42 14.93 -8.57
N ASP A 45 -3.64 15.55 -9.44
CA ASP A 45 -2.19 15.43 -9.48
C ASP A 45 -1.55 16.82 -9.33
N SER A 46 -0.43 16.88 -8.62
CA SER A 46 0.37 18.10 -8.48
C SER A 46 1.85 17.75 -8.60
N ASN A 47 2.60 18.53 -9.38
CA ASN A 47 4.01 18.32 -9.63
C ASN A 47 4.78 19.64 -9.49
N SER A 48 5.66 19.73 -8.50
CA SER A 48 6.45 20.94 -8.24
C SER A 48 7.66 21.12 -9.17
N LYS A 49 8.13 20.04 -9.79
CA LYS A 49 9.34 20.04 -10.65
C LYS A 49 9.03 20.20 -12.14
N GLU A 50 7.83 19.87 -12.54
CA GLU A 50 7.38 19.99 -13.93
C GLU A 50 6.19 20.96 -13.97
N PRO A 51 6.41 22.27 -14.09
CA PRO A 51 5.31 23.22 -14.17
C PRO A 51 4.47 22.93 -15.41
N ASP A 52 3.20 23.01 -15.24
CA ASP A 52 1.98 22.88 -16.08
C ASP A 52 2.05 22.46 -17.56
N ASN A 53 3.20 22.33 -18.19
CA ASN A 53 3.29 22.09 -19.63
C ASN A 53 4.37 21.08 -20.08
N ALA A 54 5.15 20.49 -19.17
CA ALA A 54 6.23 19.61 -19.58
C ALA A 54 5.72 18.26 -20.11
N ASN A 55 4.64 17.73 -19.52
CA ASN A 55 3.95 16.54 -20.05
C ASN A 55 2.47 16.56 -19.64
N PRO A 56 1.59 17.25 -20.39
CA PRO A 56 0.17 17.37 -20.06
C PRO A 56 -0.59 16.05 -20.12
N GLN A 57 0.04 14.97 -20.55
CA GLN A 57 -0.55 13.62 -20.62
C GLN A 57 -0.13 12.73 -19.44
N LYS A 58 0.78 13.19 -18.57
CA LYS A 58 1.20 12.39 -17.42
C LYS A 58 0.15 12.49 -16.31
N VAL A 59 -0.34 11.34 -15.88
CA VAL A 59 -1.27 11.19 -14.76
C VAL A 59 -0.59 10.34 -13.69
N HIS A 60 -0.05 10.98 -12.65
CA HIS A 60 0.70 10.31 -11.59
C HIS A 60 -0.10 9.22 -10.91
N ALA A 61 -1.40 9.45 -10.71
CA ALA A 61 -2.31 8.50 -10.06
C ALA A 61 -2.31 7.09 -10.69
N VAL A 62 -2.10 7.00 -12.00
CA VAL A 62 -2.18 5.73 -12.76
C VAL A 62 -0.85 5.28 -13.34
N GLN A 63 0.13 6.18 -13.46
CA GLN A 63 1.41 5.88 -14.13
C GLN A 63 2.57 5.67 -13.16
N ASP A 64 2.62 6.43 -12.07
CA ASP A 64 3.70 6.34 -11.11
C ASP A 64 3.40 5.27 -10.06
N THR A 65 4.42 4.48 -9.77
CA THR A 65 4.32 3.39 -8.81
C THR A 65 5.18 3.67 -7.59
N PHE A 66 4.70 3.25 -6.42
CA PHE A 66 5.38 3.41 -5.16
C PHE A 66 5.11 2.21 -4.24
N GLU A 67 5.99 1.99 -3.29
CA GLU A 67 5.76 1.02 -2.23
C GLU A 67 4.66 1.54 -1.30
N PRO A 68 3.55 0.80 -1.08
CA PRO A 68 2.44 1.29 -0.25
C PRO A 68 2.82 1.43 1.23
N GLY A 69 3.92 0.83 1.65
CA GLY A 69 4.34 0.84 3.04
C GLY A 69 3.28 0.24 3.97
N SER A 70 3.07 0.84 5.14
CA SER A 70 2.17 0.30 6.16
C SER A 70 0.70 0.14 5.74
N VAL A 71 0.25 0.80 4.67
CA VAL A 71 -1.08 0.54 4.09
C VAL A 71 -1.18 -0.90 3.60
N GLY A 72 -0.11 -1.46 3.06
CA GLY A 72 -0.04 -2.86 2.62
C GLY A 72 -0.26 -3.90 3.72
N LYS A 73 -0.15 -3.52 5.01
CA LYS A 73 -0.46 -4.42 6.15
C LYS A 73 -1.92 -4.87 6.15
N LEU A 74 -2.83 -4.05 5.62
CA LEU A 74 -4.24 -4.41 5.46
C LEU A 74 -4.41 -5.68 4.63
N ILE A 75 -3.60 -5.83 3.58
CA ILE A 75 -3.65 -7.03 2.71
C ILE A 75 -3.19 -8.27 3.48
N THR A 76 -2.07 -8.19 4.22
CA THR A 76 -1.54 -9.31 5.00
C THR A 76 -2.50 -9.74 6.10
N VAL A 77 -3.01 -8.77 6.87
CA VAL A 77 -3.98 -9.08 7.95
C VAL A 77 -5.31 -9.55 7.38
N GLY A 78 -5.79 -8.91 6.31
CA GLY A 78 -7.01 -9.31 5.60
C GLY A 78 -6.91 -10.73 5.03
N ALA A 79 -5.76 -11.10 4.45
CA ALA A 79 -5.50 -12.45 3.97
C ALA A 79 -5.57 -13.48 5.11
N ALA A 80 -4.92 -13.21 6.25
CA ALA A 80 -4.91 -14.11 7.40
C ALA A 80 -6.31 -14.28 8.00
N LEU A 81 -7.10 -13.22 8.08
CA LEU A 81 -8.51 -13.27 8.50
C LEU A 81 -9.35 -14.07 7.51
N ASN A 82 -9.19 -13.84 6.22
CA ASN A 82 -9.94 -14.54 5.17
C ASN A 82 -9.59 -16.04 5.11
N GLN A 83 -8.35 -16.43 5.41
CA GLN A 83 -7.92 -17.82 5.54
C GLN A 83 -8.35 -18.45 6.86
N GLY A 84 -8.87 -17.67 7.80
CA GLY A 84 -9.25 -18.14 9.13
C GLY A 84 -8.05 -18.57 10.01
N THR A 85 -6.84 -18.17 9.65
CA THR A 85 -5.63 -18.50 10.45
C THR A 85 -5.51 -17.63 11.69
N ILE A 86 -6.20 -16.48 11.70
CA ILE A 86 -6.32 -15.59 12.85
C ILE A 86 -7.75 -15.09 13.00
N THR A 87 -8.02 -14.48 14.16
CA THR A 87 -9.19 -13.64 14.44
C THR A 87 -8.71 -12.24 14.83
N PRO A 88 -9.58 -11.22 14.87
CA PRO A 88 -9.20 -9.88 15.34
C PRO A 88 -8.59 -9.86 16.75
N THR A 89 -8.96 -10.86 17.58
CA THR A 89 -8.52 -11.00 18.97
C THR A 89 -7.39 -12.01 19.17
N SER A 90 -6.88 -12.64 18.10
CA SER A 90 -5.69 -13.51 18.16
C SER A 90 -4.50 -12.73 18.71
N VAL A 91 -3.83 -13.26 19.72
CA VAL A 91 -2.74 -12.57 20.44
C VAL A 91 -1.38 -13.01 19.94
N PHE A 92 -0.50 -12.05 19.74
CA PHE A 92 0.88 -12.24 19.31
C PHE A 92 1.84 -11.61 20.33
N GLN A 93 2.96 -12.30 20.61
CA GLN A 93 4.09 -11.74 21.35
C GLN A 93 4.98 -11.02 20.36
N VAL A 94 4.90 -9.72 20.35
CA VAL A 94 5.51 -8.84 19.33
C VAL A 94 6.83 -8.27 19.88
N PRO A 95 8.00 -8.76 19.41
CA PRO A 95 9.29 -8.19 19.80
C PRO A 95 9.54 -6.92 18.98
N TYR A 96 10.30 -5.97 19.55
CA TYR A 96 10.82 -4.83 18.75
C TYR A 96 11.64 -5.27 17.54
N SER A 97 12.42 -6.34 17.68
CA SER A 97 13.34 -6.84 16.65
C SER A 97 13.17 -8.33 16.48
N LEU A 98 12.92 -8.75 15.25
CA LEU A 98 12.64 -10.13 14.87
C LEU A 98 13.72 -10.63 13.91
N ASN A 99 14.47 -11.66 14.33
CA ASN A 99 15.43 -12.35 13.49
C ASN A 99 14.72 -13.47 12.70
N LEU A 100 14.92 -13.47 11.40
CA LEU A 100 14.25 -14.36 10.47
C LEU A 100 15.25 -15.04 9.54
N PRO A 101 15.02 -16.29 9.14
CA PRO A 101 15.87 -16.99 8.20
C PRO A 101 16.06 -16.19 6.90
N ASP A 102 17.27 -16.14 6.40
CA ASP A 102 17.65 -15.51 5.12
C ASP A 102 17.29 -14.02 4.97
N ALA A 103 16.86 -13.34 6.03
CA ALA A 103 16.47 -11.94 5.99
C ALA A 103 17.65 -10.97 5.88
N GLY A 104 18.90 -11.45 5.99
CA GLY A 104 20.09 -10.59 5.93
C GLY A 104 20.27 -9.61 7.08
N GLY A 105 19.41 -9.69 8.10
CA GLY A 105 19.37 -8.84 9.27
C GLY A 105 17.97 -8.80 9.90
N PRO A 106 17.82 -8.22 11.09
CA PRO A 106 16.53 -8.19 11.77
C PRO A 106 15.51 -7.32 11.02
N ILE A 107 14.24 -7.66 11.17
CA ILE A 107 13.09 -6.77 10.93
C ILE A 107 12.78 -6.07 12.24
N THR A 108 12.58 -4.77 12.21
CA THR A 108 12.28 -3.96 13.41
C THR A 108 11.02 -3.15 13.23
N ASP A 109 10.37 -2.84 14.35
CA ASP A 109 9.34 -1.81 14.39
C ASP A 109 9.97 -0.41 14.30
N PHE A 110 9.15 0.58 13.99
CA PHE A 110 9.63 1.95 13.83
C PHE A 110 10.04 2.57 15.16
N HIS A 111 9.26 2.33 16.22
CA HIS A 111 9.56 2.77 17.57
C HIS A 111 10.10 1.61 18.41
N GLN A 112 11.16 1.90 19.18
CA GLN A 112 11.72 0.90 20.10
C GLN A 112 10.77 0.65 21.27
N HIS A 113 10.56 -0.62 21.60
CA HIS A 113 9.76 -1.09 22.73
C HIS A 113 10.34 -2.37 23.34
N GLY A 114 9.93 -2.73 24.54
CA GLY A 114 10.46 -3.88 25.30
C GLY A 114 9.86 -5.25 24.92
N GLY A 115 9.04 -5.30 23.87
CA GLY A 115 8.19 -6.43 23.52
C GLY A 115 6.79 -6.24 24.08
N GLU A 116 5.79 -6.55 23.28
CA GLU A 116 4.38 -6.29 23.58
C GLU A 116 3.52 -7.52 23.28
N SER A 117 2.44 -7.67 24.02
CA SER A 117 1.41 -8.66 23.73
C SER A 117 0.26 -7.94 23.04
N LEU A 118 0.17 -8.06 21.70
CA LEU A 118 -0.82 -7.38 20.89
C LEU A 118 -1.83 -8.36 20.29
N THR A 119 -3.09 -7.96 20.22
CA THR A 119 -4.06 -8.64 19.36
C THR A 119 -3.76 -8.34 17.89
N ALA A 120 -4.32 -9.09 16.95
CA ALA A 120 -4.21 -8.78 15.53
C ALA A 120 -4.71 -7.35 15.22
N THR A 121 -5.79 -6.90 15.89
CA THR A 121 -6.25 -5.50 15.84
C THR A 121 -5.19 -4.55 16.39
N GLY A 122 -4.54 -4.89 17.50
CA GLY A 122 -3.45 -4.08 18.09
C GLY A 122 -2.24 -3.98 17.17
N VAL A 123 -1.86 -5.07 16.49
CA VAL A 123 -0.77 -5.06 15.50
C VAL A 123 -1.03 -4.04 14.38
N LEU A 124 -2.27 -3.96 13.88
CA LEU A 124 -2.65 -2.94 12.89
C LEU A 124 -2.67 -1.53 13.49
N ALA A 125 -3.24 -1.36 14.69
CA ALA A 125 -3.36 -0.05 15.32
C ALA A 125 -2.00 0.59 15.63
N GLU A 126 -1.04 -0.23 16.13
CA GLU A 126 0.34 0.20 16.38
C GLU A 126 1.21 0.22 15.11
N SER A 127 0.66 -0.26 14.00
CA SER A 127 1.41 -0.39 12.74
C SER A 127 2.72 -1.19 12.89
N SER A 128 2.71 -2.24 13.72
CA SER A 128 3.89 -3.07 13.96
C SER A 128 4.31 -3.85 12.72
N ASN A 129 5.57 -3.74 12.32
CA ASN A 129 6.17 -4.53 11.23
C ASN A 129 6.38 -5.97 11.69
N THR A 130 6.98 -6.13 12.88
CA THR A 130 7.29 -7.47 13.41
C THR A 130 6.02 -8.25 13.71
N GLY A 131 4.99 -7.60 14.28
CA GLY A 131 3.68 -8.19 14.48
C GLY A 131 3.01 -8.60 13.16
N THR A 132 3.12 -7.76 12.13
CA THR A 132 2.57 -8.08 10.80
C THR A 132 3.30 -9.27 10.17
N VAL A 133 4.61 -9.39 10.34
CA VAL A 133 5.35 -10.58 9.89
C VAL A 133 4.89 -11.83 10.63
N LEU A 134 4.70 -11.77 11.96
CA LEU A 134 4.17 -12.91 12.72
C LEU A 134 2.78 -13.34 12.21
N ILE A 135 1.90 -12.39 11.89
CA ILE A 135 0.59 -12.67 11.27
C ILE A 135 0.80 -13.29 9.87
N GLY A 136 1.65 -12.71 9.04
CA GLY A 136 1.93 -13.20 7.69
C GLY A 136 2.45 -14.64 7.67
N GLN A 137 3.22 -15.06 8.70
CA GLN A 137 3.73 -16.42 8.84
C GLN A 137 2.67 -17.44 9.25
N THR A 138 1.44 -17.04 9.59
CA THR A 138 0.33 -17.97 9.86
C THR A 138 -0.29 -18.57 8.60
N MET A 139 0.11 -18.07 7.42
CA MET A 139 -0.34 -18.54 6.11
C MET A 139 0.86 -18.77 5.17
N THR A 140 0.61 -19.44 4.04
CA THR A 140 1.63 -19.60 3.00
C THR A 140 1.82 -18.29 2.21
N ASP A 141 2.98 -18.15 1.57
CA ASP A 141 3.23 -17.02 0.68
C ASP A 141 2.20 -16.98 -0.46
N ASP A 142 1.85 -18.12 -1.05
CA ASP A 142 0.85 -18.21 -2.11
C ASP A 142 -0.54 -17.70 -1.69
N GLN A 143 -0.96 -18.01 -0.45
CA GLN A 143 -2.23 -17.51 0.08
C GLN A 143 -2.22 -15.98 0.17
N ARG A 144 -1.11 -15.40 0.66
CA ARG A 144 -0.94 -13.95 0.75
C ARG A 144 -0.88 -13.31 -0.64
N TYR A 145 -0.08 -13.86 -1.55
CA TYR A 145 0.02 -13.35 -2.92
C TYR A 145 -1.29 -13.46 -3.71
N SER A 146 -2.06 -14.52 -3.47
CA SER A 146 -3.41 -14.65 -4.04
C SER A 146 -4.31 -13.52 -3.58
N MET A 147 -4.23 -13.10 -2.31
CA MET A 147 -4.96 -11.94 -1.80
C MET A 147 -4.48 -10.64 -2.46
N MET A 148 -3.16 -10.41 -2.59
CA MET A 148 -2.62 -9.23 -3.29
C MET A 148 -3.18 -9.12 -4.72
N ARG A 149 -3.22 -10.24 -5.46
CA ARG A 149 -3.80 -10.28 -6.81
C ARG A 149 -5.32 -10.06 -6.82
N ALA A 150 -6.04 -10.57 -5.82
CA ALA A 150 -7.47 -10.36 -5.68
C ALA A 150 -7.83 -8.89 -5.41
N PHE A 151 -6.91 -8.14 -4.80
CA PHE A 151 -7.00 -6.68 -4.66
C PHE A 151 -6.54 -5.91 -5.91
N GLY A 152 -6.16 -6.58 -7.00
CA GLY A 152 -5.78 -5.95 -8.24
C GLY A 152 -4.28 -5.64 -8.39
N PHE A 153 -3.44 -5.99 -7.41
CA PHE A 153 -2.00 -5.70 -7.47
C PHE A 153 -1.32 -6.52 -8.56
N GLY A 154 -0.43 -5.89 -9.31
CA GLY A 154 0.31 -6.50 -10.40
C GLY A 154 -0.49 -6.63 -11.71
N GLN A 155 -1.60 -5.89 -11.86
CA GLN A 155 -2.40 -5.81 -13.08
C GLN A 155 -3.01 -4.42 -13.24
N GLU A 156 -3.28 -4.01 -14.47
CA GLU A 156 -4.00 -2.77 -14.76
C GLU A 156 -5.41 -2.84 -14.20
N THR A 157 -5.92 -1.72 -13.69
CA THR A 157 -7.29 -1.61 -13.16
C THR A 157 -8.32 -1.53 -14.28
N GLY A 158 -7.89 -1.14 -15.47
CA GLY A 158 -8.74 -0.91 -16.63
C GLY A 158 -9.38 0.49 -16.64
N ILE A 159 -8.84 1.43 -15.85
CA ILE A 159 -9.25 2.83 -15.93
C ILE A 159 -8.91 3.39 -17.31
N GLU A 160 -9.84 4.14 -17.91
CA GLU A 160 -9.71 4.66 -19.29
C GLU A 160 -8.74 5.87 -19.39
N LEU A 161 -7.61 5.83 -18.66
CA LEU A 161 -6.56 6.84 -18.72
C LEU A 161 -5.31 6.28 -19.42
N PRO A 162 -4.59 7.09 -20.20
CA PRO A 162 -3.45 6.61 -20.97
C PRO A 162 -2.25 6.27 -20.08
N GLY A 163 -1.54 5.19 -20.43
CA GLY A 163 -0.27 4.83 -19.80
C GLY A 163 -0.40 4.25 -18.40
N GLU A 164 -1.54 3.64 -18.08
CA GLU A 164 -1.72 2.95 -16.81
C GLU A 164 -0.60 1.93 -16.59
N SER A 165 -0.08 1.89 -15.37
CA SER A 165 0.93 0.92 -14.93
C SER A 165 0.27 -0.22 -14.16
N ALA A 166 0.65 -1.45 -14.48
CA ALA A 166 0.27 -2.63 -13.70
C ALA A 166 0.94 -2.74 -12.33
N GLY A 167 1.82 -1.78 -11.98
CA GLY A 167 2.66 -1.90 -10.79
C GLY A 167 3.76 -2.96 -10.93
N LEU A 168 4.37 -3.31 -9.82
CA LEU A 168 5.41 -4.32 -9.74
C LEU A 168 5.06 -5.34 -8.66
N LEU A 169 4.64 -6.52 -9.04
CA LEU A 169 4.41 -7.65 -8.14
C LEU A 169 5.09 -8.90 -8.70
N ARG A 170 6.20 -9.31 -8.07
CA ARG A 170 6.87 -10.58 -8.40
C ARG A 170 6.00 -11.77 -7.99
N SER A 171 6.31 -12.96 -8.49
CA SER A 171 5.66 -14.17 -7.99
C SER A 171 6.10 -14.49 -6.55
N SER A 172 5.31 -15.29 -5.83
CA SER A 172 5.69 -15.80 -4.50
C SER A 172 7.01 -16.56 -4.54
N ASP A 173 7.26 -17.34 -5.60
CA ASP A 173 8.47 -18.13 -5.79
C ASP A 173 9.73 -17.27 -5.99
N ASP A 174 9.60 -16.08 -6.55
CA ASP A 174 10.69 -15.14 -6.80
C ASP A 174 10.98 -14.23 -5.59
N CYS A 175 10.08 -14.22 -4.61
CA CYS A 175 10.19 -13.37 -3.43
C CYS A 175 10.90 -14.13 -2.30
N LYS A 176 12.24 -13.99 -2.24
CA LYS A 176 13.12 -14.73 -1.32
C LYS A 176 13.88 -13.79 -0.39
N GLY A 177 14.50 -14.39 0.62
CA GLY A 177 15.30 -13.64 1.57
C GLY A 177 14.47 -12.58 2.30
N ARG A 178 15.03 -11.38 2.42
CA ARG A 178 14.37 -10.24 3.10
C ARG A 178 13.04 -9.85 2.45
N ASP A 179 12.96 -9.89 1.12
CA ASP A 179 11.78 -9.46 0.37
C ASP A 179 10.54 -10.27 0.73
N ARG A 180 10.71 -11.57 1.03
CA ARG A 180 9.63 -12.44 1.51
C ARG A 180 8.89 -11.85 2.73
N TYR A 181 9.63 -11.18 3.61
CA TYR A 181 9.09 -10.63 4.85
C TYR A 181 8.63 -9.19 4.70
N VAL A 182 9.40 -8.36 4.00
CA VAL A 182 9.06 -6.93 3.90
C VAL A 182 7.84 -6.68 3.02
N THR A 183 7.51 -7.58 2.09
CA THR A 183 6.25 -7.55 1.34
C THR A 183 5.02 -7.67 2.24
N MET A 184 5.16 -8.25 3.44
CA MET A 184 4.06 -8.37 4.40
C MET A 184 3.61 -7.01 4.95
N PHE A 185 4.50 -6.01 4.95
CA PHE A 185 4.20 -4.66 5.43
C PHE A 185 4.43 -3.57 4.38
N GLY A 186 4.29 -3.93 3.10
CA GLY A 186 4.13 -2.98 2.00
C GLY A 186 5.41 -2.51 1.35
N GLN A 187 6.51 -3.28 1.40
CA GLN A 187 7.77 -3.01 0.72
C GLN A 187 8.11 -4.10 -0.30
N ALA A 188 9.09 -3.86 -1.16
CA ALA A 188 9.57 -4.78 -2.22
C ALA A 188 8.49 -5.17 -3.26
N TYR A 189 7.42 -4.40 -3.36
CA TYR A 189 6.48 -4.36 -4.48
C TYR A 189 5.98 -2.92 -4.65
N ALA A 190 5.46 -2.57 -5.80
CA ALA A 190 4.98 -1.22 -6.06
C ALA A 190 3.61 -1.25 -6.75
N ILE A 191 2.77 -0.31 -6.35
CA ILE A 191 1.42 -0.11 -6.87
C ILE A 191 1.23 1.33 -7.31
N THR A 192 0.23 1.59 -8.12
CA THR A 192 -0.25 2.94 -8.40
C THR A 192 -1.24 3.42 -7.32
N ALA A 193 -1.59 4.71 -7.34
CA ALA A 193 -2.56 5.23 -6.38
C ALA A 193 -3.99 4.71 -6.61
N VAL A 194 -4.31 4.26 -7.83
CA VAL A 194 -5.63 3.69 -8.16
C VAL A 194 -5.73 2.19 -7.88
N GLN A 195 -4.61 1.49 -7.72
CA GLN A 195 -4.58 0.08 -7.27
C GLN A 195 -4.78 -0.03 -5.76
#